data_2786c597a530498351da44ff43cce915
#
_entry.id   2786c597a530498351da44ff43cce915
#
_cell.length_a   1.000
_cell.length_b   1.000
_cell.length_c   1.000
_cell.angle_alpha   90.00
_cell.angle_beta   90.00
_cell.angle_gamma   90.00
#
_symmetry.space_group_name_H-M   'P 1'
#
loop_
_entity.id
_entity.type
_entity.pdbx_description
1 polymer ?
#
loop_
_entity_poly.entity_id
_entity_poly.type
_entity_poly.pdbx_seq_one_letter_code
_entity_poly.pdbx_strand_id
1 'polypeptide(L)'
;MAKKLDIVRELFYQFSSYHLELRGSTMLTLSHVVEDTYNVEVDYYTPLTIECSSFPSYIRKDYFRLVGDNSLLEIGINPDSFRLMNIILVQVSNVTLMDDMSLEEVEEIEGIPVFRDTVMFTNGLHDRKQSFDVFLSKDFLKIQLLNPKETMYLTNGRVKLGFSQDGTLVSILLVELASREYEILKNSFE
;
A
#
# COMPACT_ATOMS: atom_id res chain seq x y z
N MET A 1 -10.43 22.16 -12.37
CA MET A 1 -11.11 20.92 -11.99
C MET A 1 -11.32 19.95 -13.16
N ALA A 2 -11.82 20.38 -14.32
CA ALA A 2 -12.06 19.49 -15.48
C ALA A 2 -10.80 18.76 -16.01
N LYS A 3 -9.64 19.41 -16.10
CA LYS A 3 -8.39 18.80 -16.60
C LYS A 3 -7.86 17.62 -15.74
N LYS A 4 -8.09 17.63 -14.43
CA LYS A 4 -7.65 16.53 -13.53
C LYS A 4 -8.51 15.25 -13.73
N LEU A 5 -9.80 15.43 -14.06
CA LEU A 5 -10.69 14.30 -14.36
C LEU A 5 -10.37 13.61 -15.70
N ASP A 6 -9.90 14.37 -16.68
CA ASP A 6 -9.57 13.82 -18.00
C ASP A 6 -8.28 13.00 -17.97
N ILE A 7 -7.27 13.39 -17.17
CA ILE A 7 -6.04 12.63 -17.01
C ILE A 7 -6.31 11.29 -16.31
N VAL A 8 -7.14 11.30 -15.28
CA VAL A 8 -7.58 10.06 -14.59
C VAL A 8 -8.32 9.16 -15.59
N ARG A 9 -9.16 9.70 -16.46
CA ARG A 9 -9.87 8.95 -17.51
C ARG A 9 -8.95 8.38 -18.59
N GLU A 10 -7.93 9.11 -19.03
CA GLU A 10 -6.98 8.61 -20.05
C GLU A 10 -6.08 7.50 -19.50
N LEU A 11 -5.63 7.61 -18.24
CA LEU A 11 -4.92 6.52 -17.56
C LEU A 11 -5.81 5.28 -17.46
N PHE A 12 -7.10 5.43 -17.13
CA PHE A 12 -8.04 4.31 -17.11
C PHE A 12 -8.21 3.64 -18.49
N TYR A 13 -8.20 4.40 -19.58
CA TYR A 13 -8.29 3.82 -20.93
C TYR A 13 -7.01 3.06 -21.30
N GLN A 14 -5.83 3.50 -20.90
CA GLN A 14 -4.59 2.75 -21.10
C GLN A 14 -4.57 1.46 -20.29
N PHE A 15 -5.00 1.47 -19.00
CA PHE A 15 -5.12 0.26 -18.18
C PHE A 15 -6.21 -0.71 -18.68
N SER A 16 -7.27 -0.22 -19.31
CA SER A 16 -8.38 -1.05 -19.82
C SER A 16 -8.05 -1.83 -21.09
N SER A 17 -7.08 -1.40 -21.90
CA SER A 17 -6.74 -2.05 -23.16
C SER A 17 -5.85 -3.30 -23.02
N TYR A 18 -5.28 -3.57 -21.82
CA TYR A 18 -4.55 -4.82 -21.52
C TYR A 18 -5.47 -5.94 -20.99
N HIS A 19 -6.69 -6.02 -21.46
CA HIS A 19 -7.73 -6.94 -20.99
C HIS A 19 -7.61 -8.38 -21.53
N LEU A 20 -6.41 -8.85 -21.87
CA LEU A 20 -6.23 -10.26 -22.23
C LEU A 20 -5.16 -10.90 -21.32
N GLU A 21 -5.60 -11.93 -20.57
CA GLU A 21 -4.81 -12.93 -19.85
C GLU A 21 -4.22 -12.57 -18.48
N LEU A 22 -5.02 -12.04 -17.55
CA LEU A 22 -4.68 -12.17 -16.13
C LEU A 22 -5.63 -13.14 -15.41
N ARG A 23 -5.65 -14.39 -15.86
CA ARG A 23 -6.05 -15.50 -15.00
C ARG A 23 -4.92 -15.72 -14.00
N GLY A 24 -5.05 -15.11 -12.81
CA GLY A 24 -4.19 -15.39 -11.68
C GLY A 24 -3.26 -14.28 -11.20
N SER A 25 -3.58 -12.99 -11.38
CA SER A 25 -2.92 -11.97 -10.55
C SER A 25 -3.34 -12.20 -9.12
N THR A 26 -2.42 -12.73 -8.31
CA THR A 26 -2.61 -12.94 -6.88
C THR A 26 -2.25 -11.69 -6.08
N MET A 27 -2.11 -10.53 -6.71
CA MET A 27 -1.78 -9.25 -6.10
C MET A 27 -2.90 -8.23 -6.27
N LEU A 28 -2.94 -7.28 -5.36
CA LEU A 28 -3.88 -6.17 -5.39
C LEU A 28 -3.59 -5.27 -6.60
N THR A 29 -4.58 -5.08 -7.45
CA THR A 29 -4.48 -4.26 -8.66
C THR A 29 -5.48 -3.11 -8.59
N LEU A 30 -5.02 -1.91 -8.90
CA LEU A 30 -5.83 -0.69 -8.88
C LEU A 30 -6.99 -0.78 -9.88
N SER A 31 -8.20 -0.46 -9.41
CA SER A 31 -9.40 -0.26 -10.24
C SER A 31 -9.62 1.23 -10.51
N HIS A 32 -9.75 2.00 -9.45
CA HIS A 32 -9.94 3.45 -9.50
C HIS A 32 -9.55 4.09 -8.16
N VAL A 33 -9.61 5.41 -8.09
CA VAL A 33 -9.23 6.21 -6.93
C VAL A 33 -10.45 6.92 -6.37
N VAL A 34 -10.55 7.01 -5.05
CA VAL A 34 -11.61 7.74 -4.33
C VAL A 34 -11.00 8.76 -3.37
N GLU A 35 -11.78 9.79 -3.03
CA GLU A 35 -11.39 10.77 -2.03
C GLU A 35 -11.62 10.22 -0.61
N ASP A 36 -10.61 10.31 0.24
CA ASP A 36 -10.65 10.08 1.68
C ASP A 36 -9.31 10.49 2.29
N THR A 37 -9.13 10.26 3.60
CA THR A 37 -7.88 10.55 4.32
C THR A 37 -7.41 9.34 5.11
N TYR A 38 -6.09 9.27 5.35
CA TYR A 38 -5.48 8.30 6.24
C TYR A 38 -5.18 8.90 7.60
N ASN A 39 -5.41 8.09 8.65
CA ASN A 39 -4.78 8.25 9.95
C ASN A 39 -3.56 7.31 9.98
N VAL A 40 -2.44 7.80 10.48
CA VAL A 40 -1.19 7.03 10.58
C VAL A 40 -0.77 6.96 12.02
N GLU A 41 -0.48 5.76 12.49
CA GLU A 41 0.07 5.48 13.81
C GLU A 41 1.37 4.68 13.68
N VAL A 42 2.40 5.10 14.41
CA VAL A 42 3.68 4.39 14.54
C VAL A 42 3.85 4.00 16.00
N ASP A 43 3.97 2.70 16.27
CA ASP A 43 4.07 2.14 17.61
C ASP A 43 5.16 1.07 17.69
N TYR A 44 5.65 0.78 18.90
CA TYR A 44 6.70 -0.20 19.10
C TYR A 44 6.24 -1.65 18.86
N TYR A 45 4.99 -1.98 19.20
CA TYR A 45 4.46 -3.35 19.08
C TYR A 45 3.80 -3.61 17.72
N THR A 46 3.28 -2.57 17.08
CA THR A 46 2.72 -2.61 15.73
C THR A 46 3.39 -1.49 14.94
N PRO A 47 4.51 -1.78 14.27
CA PRO A 47 5.38 -0.74 13.71
C PRO A 47 4.68 0.32 12.87
N LEU A 48 3.68 -0.07 12.07
CA LEU A 48 2.91 0.87 11.28
C LEU A 48 1.46 0.44 11.17
N THR A 49 0.56 1.36 11.47
CA THR A 49 -0.87 1.25 11.16
C THR A 49 -1.31 2.46 10.34
N ILE A 50 -1.93 2.22 9.19
CA ILE A 50 -2.55 3.23 8.32
C ILE A 50 -4.03 2.87 8.24
N GLU A 51 -4.93 3.77 8.61
CA GLU A 51 -6.38 3.54 8.58
C GLU A 51 -7.09 4.64 7.79
N CYS A 52 -8.05 4.25 6.94
CA CYS A 52 -8.95 5.20 6.29
C CYS A 52 -9.91 5.82 7.29
N SER A 53 -10.01 7.15 7.29
CA SER A 53 -10.77 7.91 8.29
C SER A 53 -12.28 7.72 8.20
N SER A 54 -12.81 7.38 7.02
CA SER A 54 -14.26 7.26 6.80
C SER A 54 -14.88 5.93 7.25
N PHE A 55 -14.06 4.94 7.61
CA PHE A 55 -14.57 3.64 8.03
C PHE A 55 -14.60 3.51 9.56
N PRO A 56 -15.78 3.29 10.16
CA PRO A 56 -15.87 2.89 11.55
C PRO A 56 -15.14 1.56 11.81
N SER A 57 -14.52 1.41 12.96
CA SER A 57 -13.71 0.23 13.33
C SER A 57 -14.48 -1.10 13.33
N TYR A 58 -15.81 -1.06 13.47
CA TYR A 58 -16.68 -2.26 13.50
C TYR A 58 -17.07 -2.77 12.12
N ILE A 59 -16.72 -2.07 11.02
CA ILE A 59 -17.03 -2.56 9.67
C ILE A 59 -16.15 -3.76 9.35
N ARG A 60 -16.78 -4.81 8.78
CA ARG A 60 -16.07 -6.00 8.31
C ARG A 60 -15.00 -5.63 7.32
N LYS A 61 -13.83 -6.24 7.49
CA LYS A 61 -12.68 -6.17 6.58
C LYS A 61 -12.35 -7.58 6.11
N ASP A 62 -12.02 -7.72 4.85
CA ASP A 62 -11.31 -8.88 4.33
C ASP A 62 -9.83 -8.52 4.24
N TYR A 63 -8.93 -9.45 4.62
CA TYR A 63 -7.50 -9.17 4.71
C TYR A 63 -6.70 -9.90 3.64
N PHE A 64 -6.02 -9.13 2.81
CA PHE A 64 -4.92 -9.60 1.98
C PHE A 64 -3.65 -9.55 2.82
N ARG A 65 -3.00 -10.71 3.02
CA ARG A 65 -1.82 -10.80 3.87
C ARG A 65 -0.61 -11.30 3.11
N LEU A 66 0.51 -10.60 3.25
CA LEU A 66 1.82 -11.09 2.84
C LEU A 66 2.46 -11.77 4.06
N VAL A 67 2.70 -13.07 3.94
CA VAL A 67 3.22 -13.91 5.03
C VAL A 67 4.59 -14.43 4.61
N GLY A 68 5.64 -13.83 5.16
CA GLY A 68 7.02 -14.26 5.00
C GLY A 68 7.52 -15.07 6.21
N ASP A 69 8.80 -15.46 6.17
CA ASP A 69 9.46 -16.09 7.31
C ASP A 69 9.71 -15.05 8.42
N ASN A 70 8.86 -15.00 9.43
CA ASN A 70 8.86 -13.99 10.50
C ASN A 70 8.53 -12.57 10.03
N SER A 71 7.74 -12.41 8.98
CA SER A 71 7.21 -11.12 8.58
C SER A 71 5.75 -11.22 8.18
N LEU A 72 4.96 -10.21 8.55
CA LEU A 72 3.53 -10.15 8.29
C LEU A 72 3.11 -8.71 7.98
N LEU A 73 2.52 -8.54 6.81
CA LEU A 73 1.83 -7.32 6.39
C LEU A 73 0.36 -7.66 6.09
N GLU A 74 -0.56 -6.92 6.67
CA GLU A 74 -1.98 -7.05 6.45
C GLU A 74 -2.54 -5.83 5.74
N ILE A 75 -3.32 -6.05 4.68
CA ILE A 75 -4.03 -5.00 3.92
C ILE A 75 -5.52 -5.31 4.01
N GLY A 76 -6.24 -4.52 4.79
CA GLY A 76 -7.67 -4.68 4.99
C GLY A 76 -8.46 -3.98 3.89
N ILE A 77 -9.41 -4.71 3.30
CA ILE A 77 -10.21 -4.29 2.17
C ILE A 77 -11.69 -4.41 2.54
N ASN A 78 -12.48 -3.44 2.14
CA ASN A 78 -13.94 -3.54 2.27
C ASN A 78 -14.47 -4.62 1.32
N PRO A 79 -15.19 -5.65 1.81
CA PRO A 79 -15.62 -6.77 0.98
C PRO A 79 -16.63 -6.39 -0.10
N ASP A 80 -17.39 -5.30 0.08
CA ASP A 80 -18.45 -4.91 -0.84
C ASP A 80 -17.95 -3.93 -1.92
N SER A 81 -17.01 -3.05 -1.57
CA SER A 81 -16.52 -2.00 -2.47
C SER A 81 -15.09 -2.20 -2.95
N PHE A 82 -14.35 -3.16 -2.42
CA PHE A 82 -12.92 -3.41 -2.67
C PHE A 82 -12.00 -2.21 -2.36
N ARG A 83 -12.51 -1.27 -1.58
CA ARG A 83 -11.76 -0.09 -1.16
C ARG A 83 -10.76 -0.46 -0.05
N LEU A 84 -9.57 0.12 -0.11
CA LEU A 84 -8.60 0.03 0.98
C LEU A 84 -9.20 0.62 2.26
N MET A 85 -9.10 -0.12 3.35
CA MET A 85 -9.57 0.31 4.67
C MET A 85 -8.40 0.55 5.63
N ASN A 86 -7.43 -0.35 5.67
CA ASN A 86 -6.24 -0.19 6.49
C ASN A 86 -5.04 -0.96 5.94
N ILE A 87 -3.85 -0.60 6.41
CA ILE A 87 -2.61 -1.34 6.22
C ILE A 87 -1.96 -1.47 7.59
N ILE A 88 -1.52 -2.68 7.94
CA ILE A 88 -0.89 -2.97 9.22
C ILE A 88 0.41 -3.74 8.97
N LEU A 89 1.54 -3.13 9.31
CA LEU A 89 2.82 -3.82 9.39
C LEU A 89 2.91 -4.47 10.78
N VAL A 90 2.66 -5.77 10.84
CA VAL A 90 2.57 -6.49 12.13
C VAL A 90 3.95 -6.92 12.61
N GLN A 91 4.76 -7.46 11.71
CA GLN A 91 6.08 -8.00 12.03
C GLN A 91 7.00 -7.92 10.82
N VAL A 92 8.29 -7.68 11.07
CA VAL A 92 9.35 -7.62 10.06
C VAL A 92 10.56 -8.39 10.54
N SER A 93 11.14 -9.22 9.66
CA SER A 93 12.38 -9.96 9.95
C SER A 93 13.62 -9.31 9.37
N ASN A 94 13.49 -8.58 8.28
CA ASN A 94 14.60 -7.98 7.56
C ASN A 94 14.33 -6.50 7.28
N VAL A 95 15.07 -5.64 7.96
CA VAL A 95 15.05 -4.19 7.73
C VAL A 95 16.41 -3.72 7.29
N THR A 96 16.46 -2.97 6.20
CA THR A 96 17.65 -2.29 5.73
C THR A 96 17.64 -0.84 6.19
N LEU A 97 18.57 -0.48 7.08
CA LEU A 97 18.77 0.92 7.46
C LEU A 97 19.52 1.63 6.34
N MET A 98 19.03 2.81 5.95
CA MET A 98 19.61 3.63 4.88
C MET A 98 19.88 5.03 5.40
N ASP A 99 21.03 5.58 5.02
CA ASP A 99 21.37 6.98 5.36
C ASP A 99 20.62 7.96 4.45
N ASP A 100 20.47 7.61 3.18
CA ASP A 100 19.80 8.43 2.17
C ASP A 100 19.23 7.55 1.05
N MET A 101 18.04 7.87 0.54
CA MET A 101 17.46 7.26 -0.64
C MET A 101 16.69 8.33 -1.40
N SER A 102 17.05 8.54 -2.65
CA SER A 102 16.25 9.36 -3.55
C SER A 102 15.04 8.54 -4.03
N LEU A 103 13.85 9.03 -3.77
CA LEU A 103 12.65 8.51 -4.42
C LEU A 103 12.68 8.96 -5.89
N GLU A 104 12.39 8.03 -6.81
CA GLU A 104 12.27 8.38 -8.22
C GLU A 104 11.05 9.33 -8.40
N GLU A 105 11.23 10.36 -9.23
CA GLU A 105 10.11 11.23 -9.63
C GLU A 105 9.22 10.45 -10.60
N VAL A 106 8.03 10.10 -10.14
CA VAL A 106 6.97 9.47 -10.94
C VAL A 106 5.68 10.27 -10.78
N GLU A 107 4.69 9.95 -11.59
CA GLU A 107 3.38 10.59 -11.48
C GLU A 107 2.76 10.38 -10.09
N GLU A 108 2.18 11.44 -9.52
CA GLU A 108 1.49 11.40 -8.23
C GLU A 108 0.02 11.79 -8.40
N ILE A 109 -0.88 10.96 -7.88
CA ILE A 109 -2.33 11.17 -7.90
C ILE A 109 -2.83 11.15 -6.46
N GLU A 110 -3.57 12.15 -6.04
CA GLU A 110 -4.13 12.22 -4.69
C GLU A 110 -5.35 11.32 -4.56
N GLY A 111 -5.41 10.51 -3.49
CA GLY A 111 -6.56 9.70 -3.14
C GLY A 111 -6.22 8.32 -2.58
N ILE A 112 -7.25 7.49 -2.45
CA ILE A 112 -7.20 6.15 -1.86
C ILE A 112 -7.61 5.12 -2.89
N PRO A 113 -6.92 3.96 -3.00
CA PRO A 113 -7.24 2.96 -3.99
C PRO A 113 -8.54 2.20 -3.70
N VAL A 114 -9.27 1.93 -4.76
CA VAL A 114 -10.22 0.82 -4.86
C VAL A 114 -9.57 -0.24 -5.74
N PHE A 115 -9.49 -1.46 -5.25
CA PHE A 115 -8.86 -2.56 -5.98
C PHE A 115 -9.84 -3.27 -6.92
N ARG A 116 -9.31 -4.03 -7.87
CA ARG A 116 -10.12 -4.92 -8.71
C ARG A 116 -10.53 -6.15 -7.91
N ASP A 117 -11.70 -6.69 -8.19
CA ASP A 117 -12.16 -7.99 -7.66
C ASP A 117 -11.43 -9.13 -8.42
N THR A 118 -10.14 -9.27 -8.14
CA THR A 118 -9.28 -10.32 -8.74
C THR A 118 -8.68 -11.25 -7.69
N VAL A 119 -8.79 -10.88 -6.41
CA VAL A 119 -8.28 -11.65 -5.27
C VAL A 119 -9.43 -12.41 -4.62
N MET A 120 -9.25 -13.71 -4.48
CA MET A 120 -10.26 -14.57 -3.84
C MET A 120 -10.01 -14.66 -2.33
N PHE A 121 -10.95 -14.17 -1.52
CA PHE A 121 -10.89 -14.26 -0.06
C PHE A 121 -11.65 -15.50 0.44
N THR A 122 -11.00 -16.30 1.28
CA THR A 122 -11.62 -17.47 1.93
C THR A 122 -11.82 -17.15 3.41
N ASN A 123 -13.06 -17.10 3.86
CA ASN A 123 -13.43 -16.67 5.22
C ASN A 123 -12.86 -15.29 5.60
N GLY A 124 -12.79 -14.35 4.65
CA GLY A 124 -12.27 -13.01 4.86
C GLY A 124 -10.75 -12.91 4.84
N LEU A 125 -10.04 -13.94 4.40
CA LEU A 125 -8.57 -13.96 4.34
C LEU A 125 -8.07 -14.41 2.97
N HIS A 126 -6.98 -13.79 2.52
CA HIS A 126 -6.16 -14.23 1.40
C HIS A 126 -4.68 -14.19 1.83
N ASP A 127 -4.11 -15.35 2.15
CA ASP A 127 -2.72 -15.46 2.53
C ASP A 127 -1.84 -15.71 1.30
N ARG A 128 -0.92 -14.82 1.06
CA ARG A 128 0.13 -14.98 0.08
C ARG A 128 1.46 -15.24 0.77
N LYS A 129 2.01 -16.42 0.56
CA LYS A 129 3.36 -16.77 1.02
C LYS A 129 4.39 -16.03 0.18
N GLN A 130 4.81 -14.88 0.67
CA GLN A 130 5.77 -14.00 -0.01
C GLN A 130 6.45 -13.10 1.01
N SER A 131 7.77 -13.01 0.92
CA SER A 131 8.56 -12.02 1.65
C SER A 131 8.40 -10.64 1.03
N PHE A 132 8.65 -9.62 1.81
CA PHE A 132 8.74 -8.22 1.41
C PHE A 132 9.96 -7.60 2.09
N ASP A 133 10.51 -6.55 1.48
CA ASP A 133 11.67 -5.84 2.03
C ASP A 133 11.21 -4.54 2.70
N VAL A 134 11.87 -4.19 3.80
CA VAL A 134 11.62 -2.94 4.52
C VAL A 134 12.89 -2.11 4.55
N PHE A 135 12.77 -0.86 4.15
CA PHE A 135 13.84 0.13 4.16
C PHE A 135 13.45 1.27 5.09
N LEU A 136 14.31 1.58 6.05
CA LEU A 136 14.11 2.66 7.00
C LEU A 136 15.22 3.68 6.88
N SER A 137 14.85 4.93 6.66
CA SER A 137 15.72 6.10 6.79
C SER A 137 15.15 7.09 7.81
N LYS A 138 15.86 8.17 8.09
CA LYS A 138 15.38 9.22 8.99
C LYS A 138 14.11 9.91 8.49
N ASP A 139 13.90 9.92 7.16
CA ASP A 139 12.84 10.68 6.51
C ASP A 139 11.68 9.82 6.03
N PHE A 140 11.88 8.50 5.90
CA PHE A 140 10.82 7.61 5.40
C PHE A 140 10.99 6.15 5.84
N LEU A 141 9.85 5.43 5.83
CA LEU A 141 9.75 3.99 5.84
C LEU A 141 9.20 3.53 4.47
N LYS A 142 9.90 2.62 3.78
CA LYS A 142 9.42 1.99 2.55
C LYS A 142 9.26 0.50 2.76
N ILE A 143 8.09 -0.04 2.42
CA ILE A 143 7.79 -1.47 2.34
C ILE A 143 7.71 -1.83 0.87
N GLN A 144 8.68 -2.61 0.36
CA GLN A 144 8.72 -3.08 -1.03
C GLN A 144 8.08 -4.44 -1.11
N LEU A 145 6.93 -4.53 -1.77
CA LEU A 145 6.14 -5.76 -1.89
C LEU A 145 6.58 -6.62 -3.07
N LEU A 146 6.99 -5.98 -4.16
CA LEU A 146 7.39 -6.60 -5.41
C LEU A 146 8.56 -5.86 -6.05
N ASN A 147 9.31 -6.54 -6.93
CA ASN A 147 10.47 -5.99 -7.63
C ASN A 147 10.15 -5.00 -8.80
N PRO A 148 8.99 -5.03 -9.50
CA PRO A 148 8.71 -4.02 -10.51
C PRO A 148 8.81 -2.61 -9.94
N LYS A 149 9.36 -1.68 -10.74
CA LYS A 149 9.44 -0.27 -10.37
C LYS A 149 8.06 0.37 -10.30
N GLU A 150 7.94 1.32 -9.41
CA GLU A 150 6.80 2.23 -9.36
C GLU A 150 6.77 3.09 -10.62
N THR A 151 5.61 3.21 -11.24
CA THR A 151 5.36 4.15 -12.36
C THR A 151 4.41 5.26 -11.94
N MET A 152 3.75 5.09 -10.79
CA MET A 152 2.80 6.03 -10.23
C MET A 152 2.72 5.86 -8.71
N TYR A 153 2.51 6.95 -7.99
CA TYR A 153 2.11 6.93 -6.58
C TYR A 153 0.67 7.44 -6.42
N LEU A 154 -0.12 6.73 -5.63
CA LEU A 154 -1.28 7.34 -4.98
C LEU A 154 -0.83 7.96 -3.67
N THR A 155 -1.08 9.26 -3.52
CA THR A 155 -0.63 10.03 -2.36
C THR A 155 -1.82 10.44 -1.50
N ASN A 156 -1.66 10.36 -0.18
CA ASN A 156 -2.63 10.89 0.76
C ASN A 156 -1.90 11.32 2.05
N GLY A 157 -1.76 12.63 2.24
CA GLY A 157 -0.89 13.16 3.26
C GLY A 157 0.54 12.64 3.08
N ARG A 158 1.10 12.02 4.11
CA ARG A 158 2.45 11.45 4.07
C ARG A 158 2.51 9.96 3.71
N VAL A 159 1.39 9.38 3.29
CA VAL A 159 1.35 8.00 2.77
C VAL A 159 1.40 8.03 1.25
N LYS A 160 2.28 7.20 0.67
CA LYS A 160 2.37 6.97 -0.77
C LYS A 160 2.24 5.48 -1.05
N LEU A 161 1.34 5.11 -1.94
CA LEU A 161 1.16 3.74 -2.41
C LEU A 161 1.68 3.66 -3.84
N GLY A 162 2.74 2.89 -4.06
CA GLY A 162 3.39 2.74 -5.36
C GLY A 162 2.75 1.64 -6.20
N PHE A 163 2.47 1.97 -7.47
CA PHE A 163 1.89 1.07 -8.45
C PHE A 163 2.81 0.92 -9.65
N SER A 164 2.91 -0.30 -10.17
CA SER A 164 3.57 -0.60 -11.42
C SER A 164 2.70 -0.23 -12.63
N GLN A 165 3.27 -0.33 -13.82
CA GLN A 165 2.60 0.05 -15.08
C GLN A 165 1.28 -0.69 -15.34
N ASP A 166 1.12 -1.92 -14.84
CA ASP A 166 -0.11 -2.71 -14.95
C ASP A 166 -1.12 -2.42 -13.82
N GLY A 167 -0.81 -1.46 -12.95
CA GLY A 167 -1.63 -1.07 -11.81
C GLY A 167 -1.50 -1.99 -10.60
N THR A 168 -0.51 -2.86 -10.53
CA THR A 168 -0.26 -3.70 -9.36
C THR A 168 0.38 -2.89 -8.23
N LEU A 169 -0.11 -3.05 -7.00
CA LEU A 169 0.49 -2.46 -5.80
C LEU A 169 1.86 -3.10 -5.55
N VAL A 170 2.92 -2.30 -5.60
CA VAL A 170 4.31 -2.78 -5.49
C VAL A 170 5.06 -2.23 -4.27
N SER A 171 4.63 -1.09 -3.73
CA SER A 171 5.25 -0.54 -2.52
C SER A 171 4.29 0.32 -1.69
N ILE A 172 4.64 0.48 -0.41
CA ILE A 172 3.96 1.34 0.55
C ILE A 172 5.04 2.21 1.19
N LEU A 173 4.84 3.53 1.21
CA LEU A 173 5.77 4.46 1.81
C LEU A 173 5.05 5.32 2.84
N LEU A 174 5.73 5.54 3.96
CA LEU A 174 5.43 6.61 4.89
C LEU A 174 6.60 7.61 4.81
N VAL A 175 6.34 8.81 4.34
CA VAL A 175 7.33 9.89 4.22
C VAL A 175 7.22 10.89 5.36
N GLU A 176 8.19 11.81 5.47
CA GLU A 176 8.19 12.86 6.50
C GLU A 176 8.10 12.28 7.93
N LEU A 177 8.94 11.28 8.22
CA LEU A 177 8.99 10.70 9.56
C LEU A 177 9.46 11.75 10.59
N ALA A 178 8.72 11.88 11.68
CA ALA A 178 9.22 12.61 12.83
C ALA A 178 10.38 11.83 13.47
N SER A 179 11.34 12.55 14.08
CA SER A 179 12.49 11.90 14.74
C SER A 179 12.08 10.84 15.76
N ARG A 180 10.97 11.08 16.49
CA ARG A 180 10.43 10.12 17.43
C ARG A 180 9.89 8.85 16.76
N GLU A 181 9.24 8.97 15.61
CA GLU A 181 8.72 7.83 14.85
C GLU A 181 9.87 6.98 14.31
N TYR A 182 10.91 7.61 13.78
CA TYR A 182 12.13 6.91 13.35
C TYR A 182 12.73 6.07 14.48
N GLU A 183 12.87 6.64 15.69
CA GLU A 183 13.44 5.89 16.85
C GLU A 183 12.50 4.74 17.28
N ILE A 184 11.17 4.94 17.26
CA ILE A 184 10.21 3.87 17.55
C ILE A 184 10.36 2.74 16.54
N LEU A 185 10.34 3.05 15.23
CA LEU A 185 10.48 2.06 14.17
C LEU A 185 11.80 1.30 14.27
N LYS A 186 12.91 2.03 14.45
CA LYS A 186 14.23 1.43 14.58
C LYS A 186 14.28 0.41 15.73
N ASN A 187 13.77 0.79 16.92
CA ASN A 187 13.76 -0.09 18.08
C ASN A 187 12.75 -1.24 17.95
N SER A 188 11.66 -1.09 17.16
CA SER A 188 10.69 -2.16 16.93
C SER A 188 11.21 -3.25 15.98
N PHE A 189 12.26 -2.94 15.23
CA PHE A 189 12.89 -3.86 14.27
C PHE A 189 14.15 -4.56 14.81
N GLU A 190 14.64 -4.17 16.00
CA GLU A 190 15.75 -4.83 16.71
C GLU A 190 15.26 -6.05 17.52
#